data_04d4d22466e1917d9d9a977a98009576
#
_entry.id   04d4d22466e1917d9d9a977a98009576
#
_cell.length_a   1.000
_cell.length_b   1.000
_cell.length_c   1.000
_cell.angle_alpha   90.00
_cell.angle_beta   90.00
_cell.angle_gamma   90.00
#
_symmetry.space_group_name_H-M   'P 1'
#
loop_
_entity.id
_entity.type
_entity.pdbx_description
1 polymer ?
#
loop_
_entity_poly.entity_id
_entity_poly.type
_entity_poly.pdbx_seq_one_letter_code
_entity_poly.pdbx_strand_id
1 'polypeptide(L)'
;MPKYRSATTTHGRNMAGARALWRATGMTDDDFGKPIIAVVNSFTQFVPGHVHLRDLGKLVAEQIEAAGGVAKEFNTIAVDDGIAMGHGGMLYSLPSRELIADSVEYMVNAHCADAMVCISNCDKITPGMLMASLRLNIPVIFVSGGPMEAGKTKLSDKIIKLDLVDAMIQGANPNVSDADSEQIERSACPTCGSCSGMFTANSMNCLTEALGLSQPGNGSLLATHADRKELFINAGKRIVNLTKQYYEQDDARVLPRNIASKAAFENAMTLDIAMGGSTNTVLHLLAAAQEGEIDFNISDIDRLSRKVPHLCKVAPSTQKYHMEDVHRAGGVIGILGELDRAGLLHTDVRNVLGLNLRETLDQYDIMLTKDEAVKKMFRAGPAGIRTTQAFSQDCRWYTLDDDRQEGCIRTREHAFSQDGGLAVLYGNMAEDGCIVKTAGVDKEILTFKGPAKVYESQDDAVEAILGGKVVAGDVVVIRYEGPKGGPGMQEMLYPTTYLKSMGLGKSCALITDGRFSGGTSGLSIGHASPEAANGGTIALVKDVDIIEIDIPNRGIKLAVPDNELHARREEEEARGEAAYTPHGRVRQVSFALRAYASLATSADKGAVRDKSKLGG
;
A
#
# COMPACT_ATOMS: atom_id res chain seq x y z
N MET A 1 7.27 -33.75 -11.78
CA MET A 1 8.29 -32.68 -11.69
C MET A 1 8.11 -31.76 -12.90
N PRO A 2 7.74 -30.51 -12.70
CA PRO A 2 7.66 -29.55 -13.79
C PRO A 2 9.05 -29.30 -14.38
N LYS A 3 9.11 -28.97 -15.67
CA LYS A 3 10.37 -28.59 -16.33
C LYS A 3 10.61 -27.10 -16.11
N TYR A 4 11.86 -26.69 -16.03
CA TYR A 4 12.21 -25.27 -16.07
C TYR A 4 11.58 -24.61 -17.31
N ARG A 5 10.93 -23.47 -17.15
CA ARG A 5 10.33 -22.68 -18.23
C ARG A 5 11.39 -22.22 -19.21
N SER A 6 12.56 -21.84 -18.67
CA SER A 6 13.74 -21.40 -19.42
C SER A 6 14.26 -22.46 -20.40
N ALA A 7 13.95 -23.74 -20.18
CA ALA A 7 14.30 -24.81 -21.14
C ALA A 7 13.72 -24.55 -22.55
N THR A 8 12.59 -23.81 -22.65
CA THR A 8 11.98 -23.38 -23.91
C THR A 8 12.96 -22.59 -24.80
N THR A 9 13.80 -21.75 -24.21
CA THR A 9 14.72 -20.85 -24.93
C THR A 9 16.18 -21.33 -24.87
N THR A 10 16.50 -22.25 -23.95
CA THR A 10 17.88 -22.70 -23.70
C THR A 10 18.20 -24.09 -24.27
N HIS A 11 17.17 -24.89 -24.62
CA HIS A 11 17.37 -26.26 -25.07
C HIS A 11 16.88 -26.50 -26.51
N GLY A 12 17.40 -27.56 -27.14
CA GLY A 12 17.01 -27.97 -28.47
C GLY A 12 17.74 -27.25 -29.62
N ARG A 13 17.96 -27.93 -30.74
CA ARG A 13 18.69 -27.39 -31.89
C ARG A 13 18.00 -26.20 -32.54
N ASN A 14 16.67 -26.20 -32.54
CA ASN A 14 15.83 -25.14 -33.08
C ASN A 14 15.94 -23.82 -32.29
N MET A 15 16.42 -23.86 -31.04
CA MET A 15 16.64 -22.68 -30.19
C MET A 15 18.07 -22.13 -30.25
N ALA A 16 18.83 -22.49 -31.28
CA ALA A 16 20.18 -21.97 -31.46
C ALA A 16 20.25 -20.44 -31.57
N GLY A 17 19.25 -19.82 -32.22
CA GLY A 17 19.14 -18.36 -32.30
C GLY A 17 18.90 -17.72 -30.93
N ALA A 18 17.99 -18.25 -30.12
CA ALA A 18 17.74 -17.77 -28.75
C ALA A 18 19.01 -17.90 -27.89
N ARG A 19 19.69 -19.04 -27.94
CA ARG A 19 20.98 -19.22 -27.22
C ARG A 19 22.07 -18.26 -27.67
N ALA A 20 22.14 -17.94 -28.97
CA ALA A 20 23.10 -16.95 -29.46
C ALA A 20 22.83 -15.55 -28.83
N LEU A 21 21.56 -15.16 -28.71
CA LEU A 21 21.18 -13.93 -28.05
C LEU A 21 21.44 -13.98 -26.53
N TRP A 22 21.14 -15.10 -25.85
CA TRP A 22 21.50 -15.26 -24.45
C TRP A 22 23.00 -15.14 -24.22
N ARG A 23 23.86 -15.68 -25.12
CA ARG A 23 25.32 -15.48 -25.07
C ARG A 23 25.70 -14.01 -25.22
N ALA A 24 25.04 -13.28 -26.10
CA ALA A 24 25.25 -11.83 -26.27
C ALA A 24 24.86 -11.01 -25.02
N THR A 25 24.03 -11.58 -24.12
CA THR A 25 23.74 -11.00 -22.81
C THR A 25 24.68 -11.48 -21.69
N GLY A 26 25.75 -12.19 -22.03
CA GLY A 26 26.80 -12.64 -21.11
C GLY A 26 26.64 -14.07 -20.58
N MET A 27 25.67 -14.88 -21.03
CA MET A 27 25.57 -16.28 -20.64
C MET A 27 26.68 -17.11 -21.28
N THR A 28 27.25 -18.00 -20.49
CA THR A 28 28.32 -18.96 -20.90
C THR A 28 27.73 -20.35 -21.09
N ASP A 29 28.56 -21.31 -21.53
CA ASP A 29 28.15 -22.71 -21.68
C ASP A 29 27.69 -23.33 -20.34
N ASP A 30 28.30 -22.91 -19.22
CA ASP A 30 28.00 -23.42 -17.89
C ASP A 30 26.66 -22.91 -17.35
N ASP A 31 26.04 -21.93 -18.00
CA ASP A 31 24.76 -21.32 -17.54
C ASP A 31 23.53 -21.99 -18.17
N PHE A 32 23.71 -22.66 -19.31
CA PHE A 32 22.61 -23.40 -19.94
C PHE A 32 22.24 -24.64 -19.13
N GLY A 33 20.98 -24.68 -18.71
CA GLY A 33 20.44 -25.72 -17.81
C GLY A 33 20.24 -25.30 -16.36
N LYS A 34 20.81 -24.15 -15.96
CA LYS A 34 20.48 -23.51 -14.70
C LYS A 34 19.14 -22.76 -14.81
N PRO A 35 18.39 -22.56 -13.71
CA PRO A 35 17.19 -21.74 -13.73
C PRO A 35 17.52 -20.27 -14.02
N ILE A 36 16.73 -19.64 -14.90
CA ILE A 36 16.80 -18.20 -15.15
C ILE A 36 15.85 -17.49 -14.20
N ILE A 37 16.40 -16.63 -13.37
CA ILE A 37 15.67 -15.89 -12.33
C ILE A 37 15.62 -14.41 -12.71
N ALA A 38 14.40 -13.89 -12.85
CA ALA A 38 14.18 -12.47 -13.10
C ALA A 38 14.42 -11.66 -11.81
N VAL A 39 15.30 -10.67 -11.87
CA VAL A 39 15.42 -9.63 -10.85
C VAL A 39 14.57 -8.46 -11.30
N VAL A 40 13.35 -8.39 -10.75
CA VAL A 40 12.35 -7.37 -11.07
C VAL A 40 12.62 -6.17 -10.16
N ASN A 41 13.40 -5.22 -10.66
CA ASN A 41 13.72 -3.99 -9.94
C ASN A 41 12.78 -2.84 -10.33
N SER A 42 12.79 -1.77 -9.57
CA SER A 42 11.99 -0.56 -9.80
C SER A 42 12.79 0.73 -9.58
N PHE A 43 14.10 0.67 -9.81
CA PHE A 43 14.97 1.83 -9.71
C PHE A 43 14.48 2.98 -10.60
N THR A 44 14.43 4.18 -10.02
CA THR A 44 14.23 5.45 -10.73
C THR A 44 14.80 6.60 -9.89
N GLN A 45 15.15 7.70 -10.55
CA GLN A 45 15.56 8.93 -9.87
C GLN A 45 14.39 9.84 -9.47
N PHE A 46 13.17 9.52 -9.90
CA PHE A 46 11.97 10.29 -9.60
C PHE A 46 11.34 10.00 -8.24
N VAL A 47 11.74 8.91 -7.56
CA VAL A 47 11.06 8.42 -6.34
C VAL A 47 12.08 8.28 -5.22
N PRO A 48 11.96 9.01 -4.09
CA PRO A 48 12.89 8.91 -2.95
C PRO A 48 13.07 7.49 -2.42
N GLY A 49 11.99 6.70 -2.45
CA GLY A 49 11.99 5.29 -2.08
C GLY A 49 12.76 4.37 -3.03
N HIS A 50 13.15 4.84 -4.22
CA HIS A 50 13.73 4.04 -5.30
C HIS A 50 15.11 4.48 -5.78
N VAL A 51 15.57 5.68 -5.41
CA VAL A 51 16.86 6.23 -5.87
C VAL A 51 18.06 5.35 -5.50
N HIS A 52 17.96 4.58 -4.42
CA HIS A 52 19.02 3.69 -3.92
C HIS A 52 18.93 2.25 -4.47
N LEU A 53 17.87 1.90 -5.23
CA LEU A 53 17.64 0.52 -5.68
C LEU A 53 18.56 0.08 -6.83
N ARG A 54 19.25 1.00 -7.52
CA ARG A 54 20.09 0.69 -8.68
C ARG A 54 21.08 -0.45 -8.43
N ASP A 55 21.85 -0.35 -7.35
CA ASP A 55 22.91 -1.32 -7.06
C ASP A 55 22.41 -2.54 -6.27
N LEU A 56 21.17 -2.48 -5.77
CA LEU A 56 20.57 -3.58 -4.99
C LEU A 56 20.15 -4.74 -5.90
N GLY A 57 19.73 -4.46 -7.13
CA GLY A 57 19.49 -5.50 -8.14
C GLY A 57 20.76 -6.28 -8.44
N LYS A 58 21.90 -5.60 -8.60
CA LYS A 58 23.21 -6.24 -8.80
C LYS A 58 23.61 -7.12 -7.61
N LEU A 59 23.42 -6.62 -6.38
CA LEU A 59 23.70 -7.41 -5.16
C LEU A 59 22.88 -8.70 -5.13
N VAL A 60 21.59 -8.65 -5.48
CA VAL A 60 20.73 -9.84 -5.56
C VAL A 60 21.20 -10.77 -6.67
N ALA A 61 21.54 -10.23 -7.86
CA ALA A 61 22.02 -11.01 -8.99
C ALA A 61 23.29 -11.81 -8.63
N GLU A 62 24.27 -11.19 -7.98
CA GLU A 62 25.49 -11.85 -7.50
C GLU A 62 25.17 -13.02 -6.55
N GLN A 63 24.16 -12.90 -5.71
CA GLN A 63 23.77 -13.99 -4.78
C GLN A 63 23.01 -15.12 -5.49
N ILE A 64 22.20 -14.80 -6.51
CA ILE A 64 21.54 -15.80 -7.37
C ILE A 64 22.59 -16.63 -8.10
N GLU A 65 23.58 -15.97 -8.72
CA GLU A 65 24.66 -16.64 -9.45
C GLU A 65 25.51 -17.52 -8.52
N ALA A 66 25.88 -17.00 -7.36
CA ALA A 66 26.61 -17.76 -6.33
C ALA A 66 25.83 -18.99 -5.82
N ALA A 67 24.50 -18.96 -5.85
CA ALA A 67 23.63 -20.07 -5.46
C ALA A 67 23.34 -21.06 -6.61
N GLY A 68 23.84 -20.78 -7.83
CA GLY A 68 23.71 -21.66 -9.00
C GLY A 68 22.50 -21.36 -9.89
N GLY A 69 21.96 -20.16 -9.86
CA GLY A 69 21.00 -19.63 -10.83
C GLY A 69 21.64 -18.72 -11.87
N VAL A 70 20.87 -18.25 -12.83
CA VAL A 70 21.23 -17.19 -13.78
C VAL A 70 20.33 -16.00 -13.53
N ALA A 71 20.90 -14.88 -13.12
CA ALA A 71 20.16 -13.66 -12.87
C ALA A 71 19.98 -12.83 -14.16
N LYS A 72 18.77 -12.30 -14.37
CA LYS A 72 18.48 -11.32 -15.43
C LYS A 72 17.64 -10.20 -14.85
N GLU A 73 18.22 -9.00 -14.78
CA GLU A 73 17.58 -7.82 -14.20
C GLU A 73 16.86 -7.00 -15.25
N PHE A 74 15.70 -6.45 -14.87
CA PHE A 74 15.01 -5.37 -15.57
C PHE A 74 14.29 -4.47 -14.57
N ASN A 75 13.94 -3.24 -15.02
CA ASN A 75 13.22 -2.28 -14.19
C ASN A 75 11.80 -2.07 -14.71
N THR A 76 10.84 -2.00 -13.78
CA THR A 76 9.51 -1.43 -14.05
C THR A 76 9.55 0.08 -13.91
N ILE A 77 8.47 0.76 -14.33
CA ILE A 77 8.23 2.16 -13.97
C ILE A 77 7.91 2.28 -12.48
N ALA A 78 8.13 3.47 -11.92
CA ALA A 78 7.65 3.85 -10.60
C ALA A 78 7.18 5.31 -10.63
N VAL A 79 5.98 5.56 -10.13
CA VAL A 79 5.39 6.89 -9.96
C VAL A 79 5.42 7.23 -8.46
N ASP A 80 5.86 8.43 -8.12
CA ASP A 80 5.85 8.92 -6.73
C ASP A 80 4.51 9.58 -6.41
N ASP A 81 3.77 8.99 -5.49
CA ASP A 81 2.47 9.53 -5.09
C ASP A 81 2.61 10.88 -4.36
N GLY A 82 3.67 11.06 -3.57
CA GLY A 82 3.90 12.32 -2.84
C GLY A 82 4.19 13.50 -3.76
N ILE A 83 5.06 13.31 -4.77
CA ILE A 83 5.37 14.34 -5.78
C ILE A 83 4.18 14.59 -6.71
N ALA A 84 3.40 13.56 -7.02
CA ALA A 84 2.21 13.68 -7.86
C ALA A 84 0.97 14.24 -7.12
N MET A 85 1.02 14.35 -5.79
CA MET A 85 -0.11 14.75 -4.96
C MET A 85 -0.54 16.20 -5.24
N GLY A 86 -1.86 16.43 -5.31
CA GLY A 86 -2.45 17.76 -5.42
C GLY A 86 -2.46 18.37 -6.84
N HIS A 87 -2.11 17.59 -7.87
CA HIS A 87 -2.23 18.01 -9.27
C HIS A 87 -2.55 16.82 -10.19
N GLY A 88 -2.76 17.08 -11.48
CA GLY A 88 -3.17 16.06 -12.47
C GLY A 88 -2.21 14.87 -12.63
N GLY A 89 -0.97 14.95 -12.13
CA GLY A 89 -0.03 13.83 -12.06
C GLY A 89 -0.55 12.67 -11.23
N MET A 90 -1.37 12.94 -10.21
CA MET A 90 -1.89 11.92 -9.31
C MET A 90 -2.86 10.94 -10.00
N LEU A 91 -3.47 11.33 -11.11
CA LEU A 91 -4.31 10.45 -11.93
C LEU A 91 -3.53 9.24 -12.49
N TYR A 92 -2.22 9.36 -12.67
CA TYR A 92 -1.37 8.29 -13.22
C TYR A 92 -0.90 7.28 -12.16
N SER A 93 -1.03 7.60 -10.88
CA SER A 93 -0.52 6.76 -9.79
C SER A 93 -1.19 5.38 -9.79
N LEU A 94 -2.50 5.28 -9.55
CA LEU A 94 -3.17 3.97 -9.49
C LEU A 94 -3.10 3.18 -10.80
N PRO A 95 -3.31 3.79 -11.99
CA PRO A 95 -3.14 3.09 -13.26
C PRO A 95 -1.75 2.51 -13.48
N SER A 96 -0.69 3.11 -12.92
CA SER A 96 0.67 2.57 -13.00
C SER A 96 0.80 1.18 -12.38
N ARG A 97 -0.02 0.83 -11.38
CA ARG A 97 -0.07 -0.50 -10.77
C ARG A 97 -0.35 -1.60 -11.81
N GLU A 98 -1.31 -1.35 -12.70
CA GLU A 98 -1.67 -2.27 -13.78
C GLU A 98 -0.52 -2.41 -14.80
N LEU A 99 0.10 -1.28 -15.17
CA LEU A 99 1.24 -1.29 -16.10
C LEU A 99 2.45 -2.02 -15.53
N ILE A 100 2.71 -1.86 -14.23
CA ILE A 100 3.77 -2.59 -13.53
C ILE A 100 3.50 -4.08 -13.59
N ALA A 101 2.28 -4.52 -13.25
CA ALA A 101 1.90 -5.92 -13.32
C ALA A 101 2.08 -6.49 -14.72
N ASP A 102 1.63 -5.77 -15.75
CA ASP A 102 1.80 -6.19 -17.15
C ASP A 102 3.27 -6.23 -17.56
N SER A 103 4.05 -5.20 -17.24
CA SER A 103 5.46 -5.17 -17.63
C SER A 103 6.24 -6.36 -17.08
N VAL A 104 5.94 -6.77 -15.85
CA VAL A 104 6.53 -7.97 -15.23
C VAL A 104 6.07 -9.23 -15.96
N GLU A 105 4.78 -9.37 -16.23
CA GLU A 105 4.22 -10.49 -16.96
C GLU A 105 4.83 -10.62 -18.35
N TYR A 106 4.92 -9.52 -19.13
CA TYR A 106 5.53 -9.49 -20.45
C TYR A 106 6.98 -9.98 -20.41
N MET A 107 7.80 -9.44 -19.51
CA MET A 107 9.21 -9.79 -19.42
C MET A 107 9.41 -11.25 -19.01
N VAL A 108 8.70 -11.70 -18.00
CA VAL A 108 8.82 -13.07 -17.46
C VAL A 108 8.31 -14.12 -18.45
N ASN A 109 7.16 -13.87 -19.10
CA ASN A 109 6.58 -14.82 -20.04
C ASN A 109 7.36 -14.85 -21.37
N ALA A 110 7.70 -13.70 -21.94
CA ALA A 110 8.42 -13.64 -23.21
C ALA A 110 9.80 -14.29 -23.13
N HIS A 111 10.49 -14.18 -22.00
CA HIS A 111 11.83 -14.74 -21.80
C HIS A 111 11.82 -16.06 -21.03
N CYS A 112 10.64 -16.57 -20.66
CA CYS A 112 10.46 -17.84 -19.95
C CYS A 112 11.28 -17.93 -18.65
N ALA A 113 11.32 -16.87 -17.83
CA ALA A 113 12.01 -16.94 -16.55
C ALA A 113 11.31 -17.93 -15.60
N ASP A 114 12.10 -18.62 -14.78
CA ASP A 114 11.63 -19.70 -13.90
C ASP A 114 11.12 -19.20 -12.56
N ALA A 115 11.66 -18.09 -12.09
CA ALA A 115 11.33 -17.48 -10.80
C ALA A 115 11.65 -15.99 -10.83
N MET A 116 11.28 -15.26 -9.77
CA MET A 116 11.60 -13.84 -9.70
C MET A 116 11.87 -13.36 -8.26
N VAL A 117 12.76 -12.36 -8.16
CA VAL A 117 12.93 -11.51 -6.97
C VAL A 117 12.32 -10.16 -7.28
N CYS A 118 11.36 -9.71 -6.45
CA CYS A 118 10.71 -8.42 -6.59
C CYS A 118 11.36 -7.40 -5.66
N ILE A 119 12.03 -6.39 -6.22
CA ILE A 119 12.64 -5.27 -5.49
C ILE A 119 11.75 -4.05 -5.67
N SER A 120 10.91 -3.80 -4.68
CA SER A 120 9.92 -2.72 -4.67
C SER A 120 10.07 -1.85 -3.43
N ASN A 121 9.38 -0.72 -3.36
CA ASN A 121 9.35 0.06 -2.11
C ASN A 121 8.14 0.98 -1.97
N CYS A 122 7.62 1.60 -3.05
CA CYS A 122 6.56 2.60 -2.98
C CYS A 122 5.18 2.07 -3.37
N ASP A 123 4.20 2.95 -3.24
CA ASP A 123 2.76 2.76 -3.12
C ASP A 123 2.13 1.82 -4.14
N LYS A 124 2.45 1.97 -5.43
CA LYS A 124 1.82 1.20 -6.51
C LYS A 124 2.72 0.10 -7.06
N ILE A 125 4.02 0.20 -6.75
CA ILE A 125 5.03 -0.73 -7.26
C ILE A 125 4.91 -2.08 -6.54
N THR A 126 4.89 -2.06 -5.21
CA THR A 126 4.72 -3.29 -4.41
C THR A 126 3.43 -4.03 -4.78
N PRO A 127 2.24 -3.40 -4.81
CA PRO A 127 1.03 -4.10 -5.22
C PRO A 127 1.03 -4.50 -6.71
N GLY A 128 1.62 -3.73 -7.62
CA GLY A 128 1.74 -4.12 -9.03
C GLY A 128 2.59 -5.38 -9.22
N MET A 129 3.72 -5.48 -8.53
CA MET A 129 4.54 -6.69 -8.52
C MET A 129 3.84 -7.87 -7.82
N LEU A 130 3.05 -7.60 -6.76
CA LEU A 130 2.25 -8.63 -6.09
C LEU A 130 1.17 -9.22 -7.02
N MET A 131 0.47 -8.37 -7.75
CA MET A 131 -0.49 -8.79 -8.79
C MET A 131 0.19 -9.68 -9.84
N ALA A 132 1.32 -9.26 -10.38
CA ALA A 132 2.11 -10.05 -11.34
C ALA A 132 2.55 -11.40 -10.76
N SER A 133 2.99 -11.41 -9.50
CA SER A 133 3.44 -12.63 -8.81
C SER A 133 2.34 -13.67 -8.72
N LEU A 134 1.15 -13.23 -8.32
CA LEU A 134 -0.02 -14.10 -8.20
C LEU A 134 -0.58 -14.54 -9.55
N ARG A 135 -0.53 -13.66 -10.56
CA ARG A 135 -0.92 -13.96 -11.94
C ARG A 135 -0.01 -15.02 -12.57
N LEU A 136 1.30 -14.85 -12.46
CA LEU A 136 2.31 -15.75 -13.03
C LEU A 136 2.44 -17.08 -12.28
N ASN A 137 2.21 -17.06 -10.97
CA ASN A 137 2.29 -18.21 -10.06
C ASN A 137 3.57 -19.05 -10.23
N ILE A 138 4.72 -18.39 -10.30
CA ILE A 138 6.06 -19.00 -10.26
C ILE A 138 6.75 -18.63 -8.95
N PRO A 139 7.78 -19.34 -8.48
CA PRO A 139 8.48 -19.02 -7.24
C PRO A 139 8.89 -17.55 -7.17
N VAL A 140 8.60 -16.88 -6.07
CA VAL A 140 8.86 -15.46 -5.87
C VAL A 140 9.31 -15.16 -4.45
N ILE A 141 10.13 -14.13 -4.29
CA ILE A 141 10.43 -13.50 -3.02
C ILE A 141 10.44 -11.98 -3.18
N PHE A 142 9.87 -11.27 -2.21
CA PHE A 142 9.92 -9.81 -2.14
C PHE A 142 11.03 -9.35 -1.21
N VAL A 143 11.72 -8.30 -1.60
CA VAL A 143 12.64 -7.54 -0.75
C VAL A 143 12.45 -6.05 -1.02
N SER A 144 12.01 -5.30 -0.01
CA SER A 144 11.75 -3.87 -0.19
C SER A 144 12.99 -3.02 0.05
N GLY A 145 13.01 -1.82 -0.54
CA GLY A 145 14.06 -0.83 -0.31
C GLY A 145 14.11 -0.30 1.14
N GLY A 146 13.03 -0.45 1.89
CA GLY A 146 12.89 -0.05 3.29
C GLY A 146 12.39 1.38 3.51
N PRO A 147 11.86 1.68 4.70
CA PRO A 147 11.41 3.01 5.10
C PRO A 147 12.59 3.97 5.31
N MET A 148 12.34 5.27 5.07
CA MET A 148 13.27 6.34 5.47
C MET A 148 13.24 6.58 6.97
N GLU A 149 14.26 7.25 7.49
CA GLU A 149 14.28 7.77 8.85
C GLU A 149 13.25 8.90 9.02
N ALA A 150 12.70 9.06 10.22
CA ALA A 150 11.86 10.21 10.54
C ALA A 150 12.65 11.52 10.45
N GLY A 151 12.04 12.54 9.88
CA GLY A 151 12.61 13.88 9.85
C GLY A 151 12.73 14.46 11.26
N LYS A 152 13.75 15.29 11.48
CA LYS A 152 13.96 16.01 12.75
C LYS A 152 14.46 17.40 12.47
N THR A 153 13.87 18.38 13.14
CA THR A 153 14.36 19.77 13.09
C THR A 153 14.17 20.46 14.43
N LYS A 154 14.88 21.58 14.61
CA LYS A 154 14.75 22.41 15.81
C LYS A 154 14.00 23.69 15.45
N LEU A 155 12.77 23.85 15.97
CA LEU A 155 11.98 25.06 15.85
C LEU A 155 11.76 25.66 17.24
N SER A 156 11.97 26.95 17.39
CA SER A 156 11.76 27.66 18.67
C SER A 156 12.31 26.91 19.88
N ASP A 157 13.57 26.42 19.77
CA ASP A 157 14.31 25.67 20.81
C ASP A 157 13.78 24.26 21.13
N LYS A 158 12.78 23.76 20.40
CA LYS A 158 12.28 22.38 20.55
C LYS A 158 12.69 21.54 19.34
N ILE A 159 13.17 20.31 19.63
CA ILE A 159 13.37 19.30 18.59
C ILE A 159 12.01 18.65 18.32
N ILE A 160 11.56 18.70 17.08
CA ILE A 160 10.33 18.05 16.62
C ILE A 160 10.67 16.95 15.60
N LYS A 161 9.91 15.86 15.64
CA LYS A 161 9.90 14.84 14.58
C LYS A 161 8.93 15.30 13.49
N LEU A 162 9.26 14.97 12.25
CA LEU A 162 8.53 15.41 11.06
C LEU A 162 8.38 14.26 10.06
N ASP A 163 7.35 14.38 9.25
CA ASP A 163 7.17 13.59 8.03
C ASP A 163 6.68 14.49 6.87
N LEU A 164 6.38 13.88 5.72
CA LEU A 164 5.86 14.58 4.54
C LEU A 164 4.58 15.37 4.85
N VAL A 165 3.67 14.80 5.65
CA VAL A 165 2.38 15.45 5.97
C VAL A 165 2.58 16.69 6.82
N ASP A 166 3.54 16.67 7.74
CA ASP A 166 3.90 17.87 8.52
C ASP A 166 4.37 19.00 7.62
N ALA A 167 5.22 18.71 6.62
CA ALA A 167 5.64 19.72 5.64
C ALA A 167 4.46 20.30 4.87
N MET A 168 3.51 19.46 4.44
CA MET A 168 2.29 19.93 3.74
C MET A 168 1.39 20.79 4.62
N ILE A 169 1.16 20.38 5.87
CA ILE A 169 0.32 21.12 6.83
C ILE A 169 0.94 22.48 7.13
N GLN A 170 2.23 22.52 7.42
CA GLN A 170 2.91 23.75 7.80
C GLN A 170 3.09 24.70 6.61
N GLY A 171 3.35 24.16 5.41
CA GLY A 171 3.40 24.95 4.18
C GLY A 171 2.07 25.63 3.80
N ALA A 172 0.94 25.03 4.22
CA ALA A 172 -0.39 25.61 4.03
C ALA A 172 -0.84 26.55 5.17
N ASN A 173 -0.08 26.63 6.27
CA ASN A 173 -0.46 27.39 7.45
C ASN A 173 0.02 28.85 7.34
N PRO A 174 -0.87 29.85 7.18
CA PRO A 174 -0.47 31.26 7.04
C PRO A 174 0.22 31.87 8.27
N ASN A 175 0.19 31.18 9.41
CA ASN A 175 0.83 31.63 10.65
C ASN A 175 2.29 31.13 10.79
N VAL A 176 2.76 30.27 9.88
CA VAL A 176 4.13 29.78 9.86
C VAL A 176 4.97 30.71 8.97
N SER A 177 6.13 31.13 9.47
CA SER A 177 7.03 31.97 8.68
C SER A 177 7.64 31.19 7.50
N ASP A 178 7.97 31.87 6.40
CA ASP A 178 8.63 31.26 5.23
C ASP A 178 9.92 30.54 5.65
N ALA A 179 10.69 31.12 6.58
CA ALA A 179 11.93 30.53 7.09
C ALA A 179 11.69 29.21 7.86
N ASP A 180 10.66 29.16 8.69
CA ASP A 180 10.31 27.93 9.42
C ASP A 180 9.76 26.87 8.46
N SER A 181 8.93 27.26 7.49
CA SER A 181 8.41 26.39 6.43
C SER A 181 9.55 25.77 5.62
N GLU A 182 10.52 26.57 5.17
CA GLU A 182 11.71 26.10 4.44
C GLU A 182 12.56 25.13 5.29
N GLN A 183 12.69 25.40 6.58
CA GLN A 183 13.43 24.52 7.49
C GLN A 183 12.73 23.18 7.68
N ILE A 184 11.39 23.16 7.78
CA ILE A 184 10.57 21.94 7.85
C ILE A 184 10.72 21.14 6.56
N GLU A 185 10.55 21.79 5.39
CA GLU A 185 10.70 21.18 4.07
C GLU A 185 12.05 20.47 3.93
N ARG A 186 13.14 21.13 4.30
CA ARG A 186 14.49 20.56 4.25
C ARG A 186 14.71 19.39 5.18
N SER A 187 13.86 19.22 6.19
CA SER A 187 14.07 18.25 7.28
C SER A 187 13.08 17.08 7.25
N ALA A 188 11.93 17.21 6.60
CA ALA A 188 10.82 16.24 6.66
C ALA A 188 11.17 14.87 6.06
N CYS A 189 11.96 14.84 4.97
CA CYS A 189 12.34 13.62 4.26
C CYS A 189 13.87 13.51 4.17
N PRO A 190 14.56 13.07 5.24
CA PRO A 190 16.02 13.21 5.34
C PRO A 190 16.82 12.15 4.58
N THR A 191 16.25 10.99 4.28
CA THR A 191 17.00 9.86 3.70
C THR A 191 16.30 9.27 2.49
N CYS A 192 17.01 8.39 1.74
CA CYS A 192 16.33 7.47 0.84
C CYS A 192 15.42 6.51 1.64
N GLY A 193 14.48 5.92 0.97
CA GLY A 193 13.48 5.02 1.55
C GLY A 193 12.06 5.46 1.22
N SER A 194 11.10 4.60 1.49
CA SER A 194 9.68 4.94 1.50
C SER A 194 9.35 5.88 2.66
N CYS A 195 8.11 6.29 2.83
CA CYS A 195 7.72 7.21 3.90
C CYS A 195 8.19 6.74 5.29
N SER A 196 8.43 7.67 6.21
CA SER A 196 8.82 7.34 7.60
C SER A 196 7.66 6.86 8.48
N GLY A 197 6.41 7.08 8.06
CA GLY A 197 5.18 6.66 8.77
C GLY A 197 4.48 5.47 8.09
N MET A 198 3.33 5.06 8.65
CA MET A 198 2.49 3.98 8.14
C MET A 198 1.56 4.50 7.02
N PHE A 199 2.17 4.95 5.93
CA PHE A 199 1.50 5.28 4.68
C PHE A 199 1.37 4.03 3.79
N THR A 200 0.82 4.18 2.58
CA THR A 200 0.54 3.05 1.69
C THR A 200 1.79 2.23 1.37
N ALA A 201 2.92 2.89 1.09
CA ALA A 201 4.18 2.21 0.78
C ALA A 201 4.60 1.24 1.88
N ASN A 202 4.71 1.73 3.12
CA ASN A 202 5.10 0.90 4.26
C ASN A 202 4.03 -0.13 4.62
N SER A 203 2.74 0.23 4.52
CA SER A 203 1.66 -0.73 4.72
C SER A 203 1.82 -1.92 3.77
N MET A 204 2.02 -1.68 2.47
CA MET A 204 2.19 -2.77 1.49
C MET A 204 3.47 -3.59 1.74
N ASN A 205 4.58 -2.95 2.14
CA ASN A 205 5.81 -3.66 2.50
C ASN A 205 5.64 -4.55 3.75
N CYS A 206 4.85 -4.10 4.73
CA CYS A 206 4.46 -4.91 5.89
C CYS A 206 3.52 -6.06 5.48
N LEU A 207 2.58 -5.81 4.56
CA LEU A 207 1.65 -6.84 4.09
C LEU A 207 2.33 -7.95 3.29
N THR A 208 3.39 -7.66 2.50
CA THR A 208 4.18 -8.74 1.84
C THR A 208 4.85 -9.66 2.86
N GLU A 209 5.22 -9.13 4.04
CA GLU A 209 5.76 -9.93 5.15
C GLU A 209 4.67 -10.80 5.79
N ALA A 210 3.48 -10.24 6.06
CA ALA A 210 2.35 -10.96 6.61
C ALA A 210 1.75 -12.01 5.66
N LEU A 211 1.80 -11.75 4.33
CA LEU A 211 1.44 -12.72 3.30
C LEU A 211 2.44 -13.89 3.18
N GLY A 212 3.58 -13.81 3.87
CA GLY A 212 4.62 -14.82 3.81
C GLY A 212 5.54 -14.73 2.58
N LEU A 213 5.45 -13.67 1.77
CA LEU A 213 6.22 -13.49 0.54
C LEU A 213 7.55 -12.74 0.73
N SER A 214 7.82 -12.23 1.93
CA SER A 214 9.09 -11.60 2.30
C SER A 214 9.59 -12.07 3.67
N GLN A 215 10.81 -11.67 4.00
CA GLN A 215 11.49 -12.08 5.24
C GLN A 215 11.11 -11.16 6.41
N PRO A 216 11.19 -11.63 7.68
CA PRO A 216 11.05 -10.80 8.86
C PRO A 216 11.96 -9.55 8.82
N GLY A 217 11.40 -8.40 9.16
CA GLY A 217 12.07 -7.11 9.10
C GLY A 217 11.98 -6.39 7.74
N ASN A 218 11.43 -7.04 6.71
CA ASN A 218 11.28 -6.43 5.38
C ASN A 218 10.49 -5.12 5.43
N GLY A 219 9.36 -5.09 6.14
CA GLY A 219 8.48 -3.93 6.20
C GLY A 219 8.96 -2.80 7.11
N SER A 220 9.88 -3.04 8.06
CA SER A 220 10.17 -2.07 9.12
C SER A 220 11.63 -1.64 9.26
N LEU A 221 12.61 -2.42 8.79
CA LEU A 221 14.03 -2.08 8.88
C LEU A 221 14.36 -0.92 7.94
N LEU A 222 15.07 0.11 8.43
CA LEU A 222 15.38 1.33 7.69
C LEU A 222 16.23 1.08 6.44
N ALA A 223 15.98 1.85 5.37
CA ALA A 223 16.70 1.78 4.10
C ALA A 223 18.22 2.05 4.24
N THR A 224 18.57 2.95 5.15
CA THR A 224 19.95 3.37 5.42
C THR A 224 20.74 2.40 6.30
N HIS A 225 20.06 1.50 7.02
CA HIS A 225 20.72 0.63 7.99
C HIS A 225 21.45 -0.55 7.34
N ALA A 226 22.69 -0.82 7.79
CA ALA A 226 23.55 -1.87 7.22
C ALA A 226 22.94 -3.29 7.29
N ASP A 227 22.17 -3.60 8.33
CA ASP A 227 21.54 -4.92 8.49
C ASP A 227 20.54 -5.22 7.36
N ARG A 228 19.96 -4.21 6.68
CA ARG A 228 19.06 -4.44 5.54
C ARG A 228 19.76 -5.14 4.37
N LYS A 229 21.06 -4.99 4.23
CA LYS A 229 21.85 -5.68 3.20
C LYS A 229 21.66 -7.20 3.25
N GLU A 230 21.53 -7.77 4.45
CA GLU A 230 21.33 -9.21 4.64
C GLU A 230 19.98 -9.69 4.06
N LEU A 231 18.94 -8.85 4.06
CA LEU A 231 17.65 -9.20 3.45
C LEU A 231 17.81 -9.41 1.93
N PHE A 232 18.60 -8.58 1.25
CA PHE A 232 18.88 -8.71 -0.18
C PHE A 232 19.77 -9.93 -0.49
N ILE A 233 20.80 -10.15 0.32
CA ILE A 233 21.68 -11.33 0.20
C ILE A 233 20.86 -12.61 0.34
N ASN A 234 20.03 -12.67 1.38
CA ASN A 234 19.21 -13.84 1.67
C ASN A 234 18.11 -14.04 0.62
N ALA A 235 17.51 -12.97 0.07
CA ALA A 235 16.53 -13.07 -1.01
C ALA A 235 17.13 -13.73 -2.26
N GLY A 236 18.34 -13.32 -2.69
CA GLY A 236 19.03 -13.90 -3.83
C GLY A 236 19.35 -15.38 -3.66
N LYS A 237 19.82 -15.79 -2.48
CA LYS A 237 20.08 -17.21 -2.17
C LYS A 237 18.77 -18.01 -2.06
N ARG A 238 17.77 -17.45 -1.42
CA ARG A 238 16.52 -18.14 -1.12
C ARG A 238 15.69 -18.41 -2.36
N ILE A 239 15.64 -17.48 -3.33
CA ILE A 239 14.88 -17.69 -4.56
C ILE A 239 15.39 -18.89 -5.36
N VAL A 240 16.70 -19.12 -5.40
CA VAL A 240 17.28 -20.30 -6.08
C VAL A 240 16.79 -21.59 -5.39
N ASN A 241 16.75 -21.61 -4.06
CA ASN A 241 16.24 -22.76 -3.31
C ASN A 241 14.75 -23.01 -3.58
N LEU A 242 13.91 -21.95 -3.54
CA LEU A 242 12.48 -22.07 -3.84
C LEU A 242 12.26 -22.59 -5.27
N THR A 243 13.06 -22.12 -6.21
CA THR A 243 13.01 -22.56 -7.60
C THR A 243 13.31 -24.06 -7.72
N LYS A 244 14.39 -24.53 -7.07
CA LYS A 244 14.73 -25.96 -7.06
C LYS A 244 13.68 -26.82 -6.36
N GLN A 245 13.12 -26.35 -5.25
CA GLN A 245 12.03 -27.04 -4.56
C GLN A 245 10.84 -27.27 -5.49
N TYR A 246 10.44 -26.25 -6.25
CA TYR A 246 9.33 -26.41 -7.20
C TYR A 246 9.69 -27.31 -8.38
N TYR A 247 10.76 -27.00 -9.11
CA TYR A 247 11.07 -27.67 -10.38
C TYR A 247 11.75 -29.03 -10.22
N GLU A 248 12.59 -29.21 -9.19
CA GLU A 248 13.35 -30.45 -9.01
C GLU A 248 12.75 -31.42 -7.96
N GLN A 249 11.91 -30.88 -7.02
CA GLN A 249 11.31 -31.67 -5.95
C GLN A 249 9.78 -31.74 -6.04
N ASP A 250 9.17 -31.09 -7.05
CA ASP A 250 7.72 -31.03 -7.29
C ASP A 250 6.93 -30.44 -6.12
N ASP A 251 7.53 -29.52 -5.38
CA ASP A 251 6.92 -28.88 -4.22
C ASP A 251 6.16 -27.61 -4.60
N ALA A 252 4.88 -27.75 -4.94
CA ALA A 252 4.03 -26.61 -5.27
C ALA A 252 3.72 -25.68 -4.07
N ARG A 253 4.04 -26.08 -2.82
CA ARG A 253 3.79 -25.27 -1.62
C ARG A 253 4.61 -23.98 -1.60
N VAL A 254 5.67 -23.88 -2.41
CA VAL A 254 6.51 -22.70 -2.55
C VAL A 254 5.98 -21.69 -3.57
N LEU A 255 4.91 -22.00 -4.27
CA LEU A 255 4.28 -21.08 -5.22
C LEU A 255 3.51 -19.96 -4.50
N PRO A 256 3.49 -18.74 -5.05
CA PRO A 256 2.90 -17.59 -4.37
C PRO A 256 1.41 -17.74 -4.06
N ARG A 257 0.60 -18.40 -4.90
CA ARG A 257 -0.82 -18.65 -4.60
C ARG A 257 -1.02 -19.63 -3.43
N ASN A 258 -0.05 -20.50 -3.16
CA ASN A 258 -0.10 -21.44 -2.02
C ASN A 258 0.44 -20.80 -0.73
N ILE A 259 1.43 -19.90 -0.84
CA ILE A 259 1.93 -19.11 0.31
C ILE A 259 0.90 -18.04 0.69
N ALA A 260 0.57 -17.16 -0.24
CA ALA A 260 -0.44 -16.12 -0.07
C ALA A 260 -1.86 -16.69 -0.25
N SER A 261 -2.21 -17.71 0.53
CA SER A 261 -3.53 -18.32 0.56
C SER A 261 -4.60 -17.37 1.14
N LYS A 262 -5.88 -17.72 1.07
CA LYS A 262 -6.96 -16.95 1.72
C LYS A 262 -6.64 -16.66 3.20
N ALA A 263 -6.16 -17.65 3.94
CA ALA A 263 -5.76 -17.48 5.34
C ALA A 263 -4.63 -16.46 5.52
N ALA A 264 -3.65 -16.45 4.60
CA ALA A 264 -2.58 -15.44 4.60
C ALA A 264 -3.11 -14.05 4.26
N PHE A 265 -4.08 -13.91 3.35
CA PHE A 265 -4.77 -12.64 3.07
C PHE A 265 -5.56 -12.14 4.29
N GLU A 266 -6.24 -13.03 5.01
CA GLU A 266 -6.91 -12.69 6.26
C GLU A 266 -5.92 -12.24 7.34
N ASN A 267 -4.76 -12.89 7.48
CA ASN A 267 -3.70 -12.46 8.38
C ASN A 267 -3.14 -11.07 7.97
N ALA A 268 -2.90 -10.85 6.69
CA ALA A 268 -2.41 -9.57 6.19
C ALA A 268 -3.42 -8.43 6.45
N MET A 269 -4.70 -8.66 6.19
CA MET A 269 -5.74 -7.68 6.49
C MET A 269 -5.91 -7.45 8.01
N THR A 270 -5.77 -8.50 8.82
CA THR A 270 -5.77 -8.41 10.28
C THR A 270 -4.61 -7.54 10.77
N LEU A 271 -3.41 -7.72 10.21
CA LEU A 271 -2.26 -6.86 10.48
C LEU A 271 -2.56 -5.40 10.10
N ASP A 272 -3.11 -5.17 8.89
CA ASP A 272 -3.39 -3.83 8.39
C ASP A 272 -4.38 -3.06 9.28
N ILE A 273 -5.44 -3.71 9.71
CA ILE A 273 -6.43 -3.19 10.65
C ILE A 273 -5.77 -2.87 12.00
N ALA A 274 -4.92 -3.78 12.51
CA ALA A 274 -4.27 -3.63 13.81
C ALA A 274 -3.22 -2.50 13.84
N MET A 275 -2.56 -2.24 12.72
CA MET A 275 -1.56 -1.16 12.63
C MET A 275 -2.14 0.15 12.11
N GLY A 276 -3.45 0.22 11.82
CA GLY A 276 -4.08 1.41 11.26
C GLY A 276 -3.46 1.83 9.92
N GLY A 277 -3.30 0.87 9.03
CA GLY A 277 -2.68 1.05 7.73
C GLY A 277 -3.45 1.99 6.80
N SER A 278 -3.01 2.07 5.56
CA SER A 278 -3.65 2.91 4.55
C SER A 278 -4.94 2.28 4.02
N THR A 279 -5.97 3.10 3.75
CA THR A 279 -7.18 2.63 3.05
C THR A 279 -6.87 2.09 1.65
N ASN A 280 -5.76 2.53 1.03
CA ASN A 280 -5.31 2.02 -0.28
C ASN A 280 -4.96 0.54 -0.26
N THR A 281 -4.53 -0.01 0.89
CA THR A 281 -4.24 -1.45 1.03
C THR A 281 -5.45 -2.31 0.75
N VAL A 282 -6.65 -1.84 1.08
CA VAL A 282 -7.92 -2.50 0.72
C VAL A 282 -8.00 -2.71 -0.79
N LEU A 283 -7.80 -1.64 -1.59
CA LEU A 283 -7.78 -1.74 -3.06
C LEU A 283 -6.72 -2.72 -3.55
N HIS A 284 -5.55 -2.70 -2.93
CA HIS A 284 -4.40 -3.47 -3.39
C HIS A 284 -4.51 -4.96 -3.04
N LEU A 285 -5.05 -5.30 -1.86
CA LEU A 285 -5.31 -6.69 -1.49
C LEU A 285 -6.45 -7.28 -2.33
N LEU A 286 -7.54 -6.54 -2.56
CA LEU A 286 -8.63 -6.98 -3.43
C LEU A 286 -8.14 -7.21 -4.86
N ALA A 287 -7.30 -6.31 -5.39
CA ALA A 287 -6.68 -6.45 -6.71
C ALA A 287 -5.78 -7.69 -6.80
N ALA A 288 -4.93 -7.90 -5.80
CA ALA A 288 -4.04 -9.05 -5.72
C ALA A 288 -4.81 -10.37 -5.59
N ALA A 289 -5.87 -10.39 -4.76
CA ALA A 289 -6.74 -11.54 -4.60
C ALA A 289 -7.41 -11.93 -5.93
N GLN A 290 -7.91 -10.94 -6.68
CA GLN A 290 -8.50 -11.17 -8.00
C GLN A 290 -7.50 -11.74 -9.00
N GLU A 291 -6.25 -11.24 -9.01
CA GLU A 291 -5.20 -11.78 -9.88
C GLU A 291 -4.75 -13.19 -9.49
N GLY A 292 -4.74 -13.48 -8.19
CA GLY A 292 -4.42 -14.79 -7.64
C GLY A 292 -5.56 -15.81 -7.67
N GLU A 293 -6.78 -15.40 -8.07
CA GLU A 293 -7.99 -16.21 -7.97
C GLU A 293 -8.28 -16.69 -6.54
N ILE A 294 -7.98 -15.81 -5.57
CA ILE A 294 -8.17 -16.06 -4.14
C ILE A 294 -9.53 -15.49 -3.73
N ASP A 295 -10.36 -16.31 -3.10
CA ASP A 295 -11.69 -15.92 -2.61
C ASP A 295 -11.57 -15.04 -1.36
N PHE A 296 -11.11 -13.80 -1.58
CA PHE A 296 -11.00 -12.76 -0.56
C PHE A 296 -11.64 -11.47 -1.10
N ASN A 297 -12.58 -10.90 -0.34
CA ASN A 297 -13.41 -9.80 -0.79
C ASN A 297 -13.72 -8.80 0.33
N ILE A 298 -14.45 -7.72 0.01
CA ILE A 298 -14.74 -6.63 0.95
C ILE A 298 -15.54 -7.09 2.19
N SER A 299 -16.35 -8.16 2.08
CA SER A 299 -17.07 -8.70 3.24
C SER A 299 -16.15 -9.42 4.23
N ASP A 300 -15.04 -10.02 3.76
CA ASP A 300 -14.00 -10.54 4.64
C ASP A 300 -13.33 -9.40 5.41
N ILE A 301 -13.09 -8.27 4.76
CA ILE A 301 -12.50 -7.07 5.39
C ILE A 301 -13.44 -6.52 6.46
N ASP A 302 -14.73 -6.38 6.16
CA ASP A 302 -15.73 -5.95 7.16
C ASP A 302 -15.75 -6.89 8.37
N ARG A 303 -15.82 -8.20 8.13
CA ARG A 303 -15.81 -9.23 9.17
C ARG A 303 -14.58 -9.14 10.08
N LEU A 304 -13.40 -8.93 9.51
CA LEU A 304 -12.16 -8.79 10.27
C LEU A 304 -12.13 -7.46 11.04
N SER A 305 -12.54 -6.36 10.43
CA SER A 305 -12.52 -5.03 11.04
C SER A 305 -13.37 -4.92 12.31
N ARG A 306 -14.39 -5.80 12.47
CA ARG A 306 -15.24 -5.85 13.66
C ARG A 306 -14.62 -6.60 14.85
N LYS A 307 -13.49 -7.31 14.64
CA LYS A 307 -12.87 -8.19 15.64
C LYS A 307 -11.47 -7.77 16.05
N VAL A 308 -10.77 -7.08 15.14
CA VAL A 308 -9.35 -6.77 15.29
C VAL A 308 -9.19 -5.42 15.97
N PRO A 309 -8.51 -5.34 17.13
CA PRO A 309 -8.24 -4.08 17.81
C PRO A 309 -7.10 -3.31 17.13
N HIS A 310 -7.04 -1.99 17.37
CA HIS A 310 -5.95 -1.13 16.93
C HIS A 310 -4.78 -1.22 17.91
N LEU A 311 -3.77 -2.02 17.59
CA LEU A 311 -2.64 -2.36 18.48
C LEU A 311 -1.41 -1.49 18.29
N CYS A 312 -1.21 -0.90 17.10
CA CYS A 312 0.00 -0.16 16.77
C CYS A 312 -0.37 1.18 16.10
N LYS A 313 -0.17 2.29 16.80
CA LYS A 313 -0.49 3.62 16.29
C LYS A 313 0.78 4.37 15.91
N VAL A 314 0.91 4.70 14.62
CA VAL A 314 2.11 5.25 13.99
C VAL A 314 1.76 6.52 13.21
N ALA A 315 2.74 7.37 12.91
CA ALA A 315 2.54 8.51 12.02
C ALA A 315 1.86 8.09 10.70
N PRO A 316 0.90 8.83 10.19
CA PRO A 316 0.43 10.17 10.61
C PRO A 316 -0.65 10.17 11.69
N SER A 317 -1.10 9.00 12.18
CA SER A 317 -2.14 8.89 13.22
C SER A 317 -1.63 9.32 14.61
N THR A 318 -0.32 9.47 14.77
CA THR A 318 0.36 10.07 15.93
C THR A 318 1.72 10.64 15.49
N GLN A 319 2.22 11.66 16.15
CA GLN A 319 3.58 12.16 15.94
C GLN A 319 4.63 11.46 16.82
N LYS A 320 4.19 10.61 17.76
CA LYS A 320 5.08 9.96 18.73
C LYS A 320 5.94 8.87 18.10
N TYR A 321 5.35 8.04 17.22
CA TYR A 321 5.97 6.84 16.68
C TYR A 321 6.03 6.88 15.15
N HIS A 322 7.17 6.42 14.61
CA HIS A 322 7.44 6.23 13.18
C HIS A 322 7.87 4.79 12.90
N MET A 323 8.19 4.43 11.65
CA MET A 323 8.58 3.06 11.30
C MET A 323 9.82 2.57 12.05
N GLU A 324 10.76 3.47 12.37
CA GLU A 324 11.93 3.17 13.22
C GLU A 324 11.54 2.69 14.62
N ASP A 325 10.45 3.22 15.17
CA ASP A 325 9.93 2.83 16.49
C ASP A 325 9.17 1.49 16.40
N VAL A 326 8.43 1.25 15.32
CA VAL A 326 7.79 -0.05 15.05
C VAL A 326 8.85 -1.15 14.94
N HIS A 327 9.95 -0.89 14.21
CA HIS A 327 11.05 -1.83 14.10
C HIS A 327 11.64 -2.17 15.46
N ARG A 328 11.93 -1.15 16.29
CA ARG A 328 12.42 -1.32 17.65
C ARG A 328 11.49 -2.16 18.55
N ALA A 329 10.18 -2.11 18.28
CA ALA A 329 9.17 -2.86 19.01
C ALA A 329 8.96 -4.29 18.48
N GLY A 330 9.80 -4.77 17.56
CA GLY A 330 9.72 -6.11 16.96
C GLY A 330 9.14 -6.14 15.55
N GLY A 331 8.90 -4.97 14.95
CA GLY A 331 8.45 -4.84 13.55
C GLY A 331 7.08 -5.48 13.30
N VAL A 332 6.90 -5.96 12.09
CA VAL A 332 5.69 -6.69 11.66
C VAL A 332 5.46 -7.93 12.53
N ILE A 333 6.53 -8.68 12.81
CA ILE A 333 6.46 -9.88 13.64
C ILE A 333 5.99 -9.55 15.05
N GLY A 334 6.38 -8.42 15.63
CA GLY A 334 5.89 -7.97 16.94
C GLY A 334 4.38 -7.73 16.96
N ILE A 335 3.82 -7.12 15.90
CA ILE A 335 2.36 -6.92 15.77
C ILE A 335 1.65 -8.26 15.58
N LEU A 336 2.17 -9.12 14.67
CA LEU A 336 1.62 -10.46 14.46
C LEU A 336 1.69 -11.32 15.75
N GLY A 337 2.74 -11.17 16.55
CA GLY A 337 2.84 -11.83 17.85
C GLY A 337 1.73 -11.43 18.83
N GLU A 338 1.39 -10.13 18.91
CA GLU A 338 0.27 -9.68 19.75
C GLU A 338 -1.10 -10.14 19.19
N LEU A 339 -1.26 -10.15 17.88
CA LEU A 339 -2.47 -10.67 17.23
C LEU A 339 -2.65 -12.17 17.44
N ASP A 340 -1.55 -12.93 17.44
CA ASP A 340 -1.57 -14.35 17.75
C ASP A 340 -1.94 -14.62 19.21
N ARG A 341 -1.34 -13.87 20.16
CA ARG A 341 -1.73 -13.94 21.59
C ARG A 341 -3.20 -13.59 21.82
N ALA A 342 -3.78 -12.77 20.94
CA ALA A 342 -5.21 -12.44 20.94
C ALA A 342 -6.08 -13.49 20.24
N GLY A 343 -5.51 -14.55 19.63
CA GLY A 343 -6.24 -15.61 18.93
C GLY A 343 -6.86 -15.16 17.60
N LEU A 344 -6.24 -14.20 16.89
CA LEU A 344 -6.78 -13.56 15.70
C LEU A 344 -6.11 -13.98 14.39
N LEU A 345 -5.16 -14.91 14.42
CA LEU A 345 -4.36 -15.31 13.25
C LEU A 345 -4.51 -16.79 12.90
N HIS A 346 -4.30 -17.09 11.63
CA HIS A 346 -4.07 -18.42 11.09
C HIS A 346 -2.56 -18.71 11.14
N THR A 347 -2.11 -19.54 12.07
CA THR A 347 -0.67 -19.74 12.34
C THR A 347 -0.03 -20.88 11.53
N ASP A 348 -0.80 -21.62 10.78
CA ASP A 348 -0.37 -22.73 9.91
C ASP A 348 0.03 -22.27 8.49
N VAL A 349 -0.21 -20.99 8.14
CA VAL A 349 0.20 -20.43 6.84
C VAL A 349 1.71 -20.43 6.67
N ARG A 350 2.17 -20.80 5.48
CA ARG A 350 3.61 -20.89 5.15
C ARG A 350 4.17 -19.59 4.61
N ASN A 351 5.50 -19.49 4.64
CA ASN A 351 6.23 -18.37 4.06
C ASN A 351 7.41 -18.82 3.19
N VAL A 352 8.05 -17.85 2.54
CA VAL A 352 9.21 -18.07 1.67
C VAL A 352 10.44 -18.65 2.39
N LEU A 353 10.50 -18.62 3.71
CA LEU A 353 11.56 -19.28 4.48
C LEU A 353 11.31 -20.79 4.63
N GLY A 354 10.14 -21.28 4.25
CA GLY A 354 9.72 -22.66 4.42
C GLY A 354 9.18 -22.96 5.82
N LEU A 355 8.97 -21.93 6.63
CA LEU A 355 8.38 -21.99 7.96
C LEU A 355 6.87 -21.73 7.88
N ASN A 356 6.12 -22.20 8.85
CA ASN A 356 4.78 -21.66 9.10
C ASN A 356 4.84 -20.42 9.99
N LEU A 357 3.72 -19.71 10.16
CA LEU A 357 3.70 -18.48 10.95
C LEU A 357 4.01 -18.74 12.43
N ARG A 358 3.58 -19.88 13.01
CA ARG A 358 3.92 -20.25 14.40
C ARG A 358 5.44 -20.35 14.57
N GLU A 359 6.09 -21.13 13.70
CA GLU A 359 7.55 -21.28 13.72
C GLU A 359 8.28 -19.94 13.50
N THR A 360 7.71 -19.07 12.68
CA THR A 360 8.25 -17.73 12.44
C THR A 360 8.15 -16.85 13.70
N LEU A 361 7.00 -16.88 14.39
CA LEU A 361 6.81 -16.14 15.65
C LEU A 361 7.76 -16.66 16.74
N ASP A 362 7.91 -17.99 16.88
CA ASP A 362 8.82 -18.58 17.88
C ASP A 362 10.28 -18.15 17.65
N GLN A 363 10.69 -17.97 16.38
CA GLN A 363 12.06 -17.56 16.06
C GLN A 363 12.29 -16.04 16.13
N TYR A 364 11.33 -15.22 15.70
CA TYR A 364 11.54 -13.79 15.44
C TYR A 364 10.74 -12.84 16.34
N ASP A 365 9.72 -13.28 17.06
CA ASP A 365 9.02 -12.40 18.01
C ASP A 365 9.93 -12.09 19.21
N ILE A 366 10.23 -10.80 19.41
CA ILE A 366 11.11 -10.32 20.49
C ILE A 366 10.60 -10.71 21.89
N MET A 367 9.33 -11.02 22.04
CA MET A 367 8.72 -11.50 23.30
C MET A 367 8.93 -13.00 23.53
N LEU A 368 9.28 -13.78 22.50
CA LEU A 368 9.45 -15.23 22.57
C LEU A 368 10.90 -15.67 22.31
N THR A 369 11.57 -15.04 21.35
CA THR A 369 12.90 -15.45 20.91
C THR A 369 13.97 -15.30 22.00
N LYS A 370 14.88 -16.27 22.06
CA LYS A 370 16.10 -16.20 22.87
C LYS A 370 17.33 -15.87 22.01
N ASP A 371 17.16 -15.72 20.70
CA ASP A 371 18.24 -15.42 19.78
C ASP A 371 18.65 -13.94 19.87
N GLU A 372 19.84 -13.69 20.39
CA GLU A 372 20.40 -12.34 20.51
C GLU A 372 20.69 -11.69 19.14
N ALA A 373 20.89 -12.48 18.08
CA ALA A 373 21.06 -11.92 16.73
C ALA A 373 19.74 -11.31 16.23
N VAL A 374 18.60 -11.97 16.47
CA VAL A 374 17.26 -11.45 16.17
C VAL A 374 16.99 -10.18 16.98
N LYS A 375 17.24 -10.19 18.28
CA LYS A 375 17.07 -9.00 19.13
C LYS A 375 17.98 -7.85 18.68
N LYS A 376 19.21 -8.16 18.25
CA LYS A 376 20.13 -7.17 17.70
C LYS A 376 19.59 -6.55 16.41
N MET A 377 19.01 -7.34 15.49
CA MET A 377 18.38 -6.86 14.28
C MET A 377 17.27 -5.84 14.60
N PHE A 378 16.36 -6.14 15.52
CA PHE A 378 15.28 -5.22 15.91
C PHE A 378 15.75 -4.00 16.72
N ARG A 379 17.00 -3.96 17.18
CA ARG A 379 17.61 -2.75 17.73
C ARG A 379 18.20 -1.81 16.68
N ALA A 380 18.17 -2.16 15.39
CA ALA A 380 18.58 -1.24 14.32
C ALA A 380 17.79 0.07 14.43
N GLY A 381 18.49 1.20 14.40
CA GLY A 381 17.91 2.52 14.66
C GLY A 381 18.43 3.58 13.69
N PRO A 382 17.85 4.78 13.72
CA PRO A 382 18.22 5.87 12.84
C PRO A 382 19.56 6.50 13.24
N ALA A 383 20.36 6.93 12.25
CA ALA A 383 21.57 7.71 12.47
C ALA A 383 21.28 9.22 12.60
N GLY A 384 20.16 9.69 12.04
CA GLY A 384 19.86 11.11 11.97
C GLY A 384 20.72 11.87 10.97
N ILE A 385 21.31 11.17 9.99
CA ILE A 385 22.20 11.74 8.97
C ILE A 385 21.47 11.76 7.64
N ARG A 386 21.45 12.92 6.98
CA ARG A 386 20.85 13.06 5.66
C ARG A 386 21.66 12.30 4.60
N THR A 387 21.05 11.35 3.91
CA THR A 387 21.70 10.52 2.89
C THR A 387 20.72 9.87 1.93
N THR A 388 21.14 9.68 0.68
CA THR A 388 20.44 8.85 -0.31
C THR A 388 21.10 7.48 -0.51
N GLN A 389 22.09 7.16 0.32
CA GLN A 389 22.87 5.92 0.19
C GLN A 389 22.29 4.82 1.09
N ALA A 390 21.94 3.68 0.49
CA ALA A 390 21.56 2.48 1.22
C ALA A 390 22.70 1.95 2.09
N PHE A 391 22.36 1.31 3.21
CA PHE A 391 23.29 0.59 4.09
C PHE A 391 24.44 1.43 4.65
N SER A 392 24.28 2.75 4.69
CA SER A 392 25.34 3.71 4.99
C SER A 392 25.60 3.90 6.49
N GLN A 393 24.81 3.27 7.37
CA GLN A 393 24.94 3.43 8.82
C GLN A 393 24.58 2.13 9.58
N ASP A 394 25.05 2.00 10.83
CA ASP A 394 24.84 0.84 11.70
C ASP A 394 24.39 1.22 13.13
N CYS A 395 23.77 2.39 13.29
CA CYS A 395 23.27 2.89 14.56
C CYS A 395 22.21 1.96 15.16
N ARG A 396 22.24 1.81 16.49
CA ARG A 396 21.33 0.92 17.21
C ARG A 396 20.76 1.57 18.46
N TRP A 397 19.52 1.22 18.73
CA TRP A 397 18.92 1.50 20.03
C TRP A 397 19.62 0.69 21.13
N TYR A 398 19.74 1.27 22.33
CA TYR A 398 20.29 0.58 23.49
C TYR A 398 19.40 -0.58 23.94
N THR A 399 18.06 -0.39 23.85
CA THR A 399 17.05 -1.36 24.28
C THR A 399 15.98 -1.53 23.20
N LEU A 400 15.33 -2.67 23.18
CA LEU A 400 14.08 -2.87 22.46
C LEU A 400 12.94 -2.08 23.13
N ASP A 401 11.85 -1.88 22.42
CA ASP A 401 10.56 -1.43 22.98
C ASP A 401 9.71 -2.68 23.20
N ASP A 402 9.80 -3.27 24.38
CA ASP A 402 9.03 -4.44 24.81
C ASP A 402 7.84 -4.06 25.71
N ASP A 403 7.58 -2.76 25.90
CA ASP A 403 6.43 -2.27 26.62
C ASP A 403 5.14 -2.47 25.80
N ARG A 404 4.37 -3.47 26.21
CA ARG A 404 3.10 -3.84 25.55
C ARG A 404 1.88 -3.14 26.17
N GLN A 405 2.07 -2.25 27.12
CA GLN A 405 1.01 -1.46 27.75
C GLN A 405 0.95 -0.04 27.19
N GLU A 406 2.09 0.67 27.15
CA GLU A 406 2.17 2.06 26.72
C GLU A 406 3.11 2.30 25.52
N GLY A 407 3.79 1.25 25.06
CA GLY A 407 4.73 1.29 23.96
C GLY A 407 4.09 1.48 22.57
N CYS A 408 4.90 1.32 21.53
CA CYS A 408 4.49 1.45 20.14
C CYS A 408 3.51 0.34 19.73
N ILE A 409 3.78 -0.91 20.14
CA ILE A 409 2.91 -2.07 19.91
C ILE A 409 2.31 -2.48 21.24
N ARG A 410 1.00 -2.67 21.29
CA ARG A 410 0.26 -2.95 22.54
C ARG A 410 -0.47 -4.28 22.49
N THR A 411 -0.74 -4.85 23.69
CA THR A 411 -1.65 -6.00 23.80
C THR A 411 -3.09 -5.61 23.47
N ARG A 412 -3.94 -6.60 23.28
CA ARG A 412 -5.38 -6.40 23.07
C ARG A 412 -6.04 -5.61 24.21
N GLU A 413 -5.65 -5.89 25.46
CA GLU A 413 -6.18 -5.22 26.65
C GLU A 413 -5.80 -3.74 26.70
N HIS A 414 -4.63 -3.38 26.17
CA HIS A 414 -4.09 -2.01 26.15
C HIS A 414 -4.19 -1.34 24.79
N ALA A 415 -4.99 -1.91 23.87
CA ALA A 415 -5.18 -1.39 22.52
C ALA A 415 -5.57 0.10 22.50
N PHE A 416 -5.13 0.82 21.50
CA PHE A 416 -5.53 2.22 21.28
C PHE A 416 -7.05 2.36 21.06
N SER A 417 -7.65 1.35 20.42
CA SER A 417 -9.08 1.17 20.25
C SER A 417 -9.41 -0.32 20.18
N GLN A 418 -10.56 -0.72 20.73
CA GLN A 418 -11.08 -2.10 20.56
C GLN A 418 -11.67 -2.31 19.17
N ASP A 419 -12.15 -1.26 18.50
CA ASP A 419 -12.41 -1.23 17.07
C ASP A 419 -11.10 -1.00 16.30
N GLY A 420 -10.94 -1.70 15.17
CA GLY A 420 -9.75 -1.62 14.34
C GLY A 420 -9.49 -0.25 13.74
N GLY A 421 -8.32 -0.11 13.12
CA GLY A 421 -7.91 1.14 12.47
C GLY A 421 -8.63 1.45 11.15
N LEU A 422 -9.39 0.49 10.60
CA LEU A 422 -10.16 0.59 9.36
C LEU A 422 -11.56 0.02 9.55
N ALA A 423 -12.55 0.55 8.84
CA ALA A 423 -13.91 0.02 8.82
C ALA A 423 -14.55 0.14 7.44
N VAL A 424 -15.43 -0.80 7.12
CA VAL A 424 -16.31 -0.75 5.95
C VAL A 424 -17.68 -0.24 6.39
N LEU A 425 -18.24 0.73 5.66
CA LEU A 425 -19.60 1.22 5.89
C LEU A 425 -20.47 0.87 4.67
N TYR A 426 -21.75 0.60 4.92
CA TYR A 426 -22.75 0.27 3.92
C TYR A 426 -24.01 1.14 4.05
N GLY A 427 -24.72 1.30 2.97
CA GLY A 427 -25.99 2.01 2.92
C GLY A 427 -26.30 2.51 1.52
N ASN A 428 -27.37 3.29 1.36
CA ASN A 428 -27.75 3.77 0.04
C ASN A 428 -26.73 4.73 -0.60
N MET A 429 -25.81 5.30 0.18
CA MET A 429 -24.67 6.10 -0.35
C MET A 429 -23.53 5.23 -0.92
N ALA A 430 -23.42 3.98 -0.47
CA ALA A 430 -22.37 3.05 -0.88
C ALA A 430 -22.90 1.62 -0.69
N GLU A 431 -23.67 1.16 -1.66
CA GLU A 431 -24.34 -0.14 -1.62
C GLU A 431 -23.33 -1.30 -1.61
N ASP A 432 -22.24 -1.16 -2.37
CA ASP A 432 -21.14 -2.13 -2.43
C ASP A 432 -20.04 -1.83 -1.38
N GLY A 433 -20.27 -0.83 -0.51
CA GLY A 433 -19.40 -0.45 0.58
C GLY A 433 -18.53 0.78 0.30
N CYS A 434 -18.02 1.35 1.39
CA CYS A 434 -16.99 2.41 1.40
C CYS A 434 -16.08 2.22 2.61
N ILE A 435 -14.91 2.87 2.59
CA ILE A 435 -13.85 2.63 3.57
C ILE A 435 -13.59 3.90 4.38
N VAL A 436 -13.46 3.74 5.70
CA VAL A 436 -13.02 4.80 6.61
C VAL A 436 -11.80 4.35 7.42
N LYS A 437 -10.80 5.23 7.54
CA LYS A 437 -9.66 5.03 8.44
C LYS A 437 -10.04 5.51 9.84
N THR A 438 -10.60 4.62 10.65
CA THR A 438 -11.09 4.90 12.00
C THR A 438 -9.97 5.33 12.96
N ALA A 439 -8.74 4.87 12.73
CA ALA A 439 -7.55 5.28 13.49
C ALA A 439 -7.31 6.80 13.52
N GLY A 440 -7.81 7.52 12.51
CA GLY A 440 -7.68 8.98 12.38
C GLY A 440 -8.92 9.77 12.78
N VAL A 441 -10.02 9.11 13.16
CA VAL A 441 -11.29 9.76 13.51
C VAL A 441 -11.36 10.06 15.00
N ASP A 442 -11.80 11.27 15.35
CA ASP A 442 -12.07 11.65 16.74
C ASP A 442 -13.31 10.91 17.25
N LYS A 443 -13.27 10.49 18.52
CA LYS A 443 -14.38 9.72 19.15
C LYS A 443 -15.71 10.47 19.15
N GLU A 444 -15.68 11.80 19.15
CA GLU A 444 -16.87 12.65 19.20
C GLU A 444 -17.63 12.69 17.87
N ILE A 445 -16.98 12.31 16.75
CA ILE A 445 -17.57 12.33 15.39
C ILE A 445 -17.65 10.93 14.75
N LEU A 446 -17.62 9.86 15.54
CA LEU A 446 -17.87 8.50 15.05
C LEU A 446 -19.32 8.33 14.53
N THR A 447 -20.25 9.14 15.04
CA THR A 447 -21.57 9.35 14.45
C THR A 447 -21.68 10.81 14.03
N PHE A 448 -22.09 11.05 12.79
CA PHE A 448 -22.14 12.37 12.21
C PHE A 448 -23.37 12.54 11.33
N LYS A 449 -23.96 13.72 11.35
CA LYS A 449 -25.10 14.09 10.51
C LYS A 449 -24.95 15.54 10.08
N GLY A 450 -25.01 15.79 8.77
CA GLY A 450 -24.84 17.14 8.26
C GLY A 450 -25.35 17.32 6.84
N PRO A 451 -25.49 18.59 6.40
CA PRO A 451 -25.83 18.92 5.02
C PRO A 451 -24.65 18.70 4.08
N ALA A 452 -24.94 18.19 2.90
CA ALA A 452 -23.96 17.97 1.84
C ALA A 452 -23.50 19.31 1.23
N LYS A 453 -22.20 19.37 0.90
CA LYS A 453 -21.56 20.33 0.00
C LYS A 453 -20.91 19.55 -1.13
N VAL A 454 -21.47 19.62 -2.33
CA VAL A 454 -21.12 18.75 -3.44
C VAL A 454 -20.14 19.41 -4.40
N TYR A 455 -19.05 18.70 -4.69
CA TYR A 455 -18.01 19.13 -5.63
C TYR A 455 -17.71 18.01 -6.63
N GLU A 456 -17.40 18.36 -7.88
CA GLU A 456 -17.13 17.41 -8.95
C GLU A 456 -15.64 17.26 -9.27
N SER A 457 -14.78 17.88 -8.44
CA SER A 457 -13.33 17.70 -8.47
C SER A 457 -12.71 17.98 -7.10
N GLN A 458 -11.50 17.44 -6.89
CA GLN A 458 -10.67 17.80 -5.73
C GLN A 458 -10.40 19.31 -5.69
N ASP A 459 -10.11 19.90 -6.86
CA ASP A 459 -9.67 21.30 -6.95
C ASP A 459 -10.79 22.26 -6.54
N ASP A 460 -12.04 22.00 -6.97
CA ASP A 460 -13.20 22.79 -6.57
C ASP A 460 -13.45 22.68 -5.05
N ALA A 461 -13.30 21.47 -4.49
CA ALA A 461 -13.45 21.26 -3.05
C ALA A 461 -12.37 21.98 -2.24
N VAL A 462 -11.12 21.96 -2.71
CA VAL A 462 -10.00 22.67 -2.09
C VAL A 462 -10.24 24.18 -2.11
N GLU A 463 -10.63 24.74 -3.27
CA GLU A 463 -10.95 26.18 -3.39
C GLU A 463 -12.08 26.56 -2.42
N ALA A 464 -13.11 25.74 -2.31
CA ALA A 464 -14.25 25.99 -1.43
C ALA A 464 -13.86 25.93 0.06
N ILE A 465 -13.03 24.97 0.46
CA ILE A 465 -12.55 24.84 1.85
C ILE A 465 -11.72 26.08 2.23
N LEU A 466 -10.73 26.43 1.41
CA LEU A 466 -9.86 27.58 1.65
C LEU A 466 -10.61 28.91 1.55
N GLY A 467 -11.62 28.99 0.68
CA GLY A 467 -12.49 30.14 0.51
C GLY A 467 -13.58 30.31 1.59
N GLY A 468 -13.62 29.43 2.62
CA GLY A 468 -14.56 29.49 3.73
C GLY A 468 -16.02 29.17 3.36
N LYS A 469 -16.25 28.50 2.22
CA LYS A 469 -17.59 28.04 1.80
C LYS A 469 -18.04 26.77 2.55
N VAL A 470 -17.10 26.04 3.13
CA VAL A 470 -17.32 24.88 4.00
C VAL A 470 -17.26 25.34 5.44
N VAL A 471 -18.25 24.99 6.23
CA VAL A 471 -18.39 25.38 7.64
C VAL A 471 -18.57 24.16 8.55
N ALA A 472 -18.42 24.35 9.85
CA ALA A 472 -18.63 23.28 10.82
C ALA A 472 -20.04 22.68 10.70
N GLY A 473 -20.11 21.35 10.66
CA GLY A 473 -21.34 20.59 10.46
C GLY A 473 -21.57 20.10 9.03
N ASP A 474 -20.81 20.59 8.05
CA ASP A 474 -20.97 20.18 6.65
C ASP A 474 -20.38 18.77 6.39
N VAL A 475 -20.99 18.07 5.42
CA VAL A 475 -20.46 16.88 4.78
C VAL A 475 -19.98 17.25 3.37
N VAL A 476 -18.67 17.31 3.18
CA VAL A 476 -18.07 17.58 1.87
C VAL A 476 -18.15 16.31 1.02
N VAL A 477 -18.82 16.39 -0.14
CA VAL A 477 -18.94 15.27 -1.08
C VAL A 477 -18.14 15.60 -2.34
N ILE A 478 -17.10 14.81 -2.60
CA ILE A 478 -16.28 14.91 -3.82
C ILE A 478 -16.58 13.69 -4.68
N ARG A 479 -17.23 13.89 -5.81
CA ARG A 479 -17.66 12.82 -6.71
C ARG A 479 -16.97 12.88 -8.06
N TYR A 480 -17.07 11.80 -8.85
CA TYR A 480 -16.38 11.62 -10.13
C TYR A 480 -14.85 11.62 -10.01
N GLU A 481 -14.32 11.19 -8.87
CA GLU A 481 -12.90 10.94 -8.65
C GLU A 481 -12.57 9.44 -8.51
N GLY A 482 -13.52 8.57 -8.82
CA GLY A 482 -13.38 7.12 -8.81
C GLY A 482 -12.52 6.56 -9.96
N PRO A 483 -12.41 5.23 -10.07
CA PRO A 483 -11.60 4.55 -11.09
C PRO A 483 -11.90 4.99 -12.52
N LYS A 484 -13.20 5.13 -12.86
CA LYS A 484 -13.66 5.57 -14.20
C LYS A 484 -13.85 7.07 -14.27
N GLY A 485 -14.54 7.64 -13.28
CA GLY A 485 -14.93 9.05 -13.26
C GLY A 485 -13.75 9.99 -13.12
N GLY A 486 -12.66 9.56 -12.43
CA GLY A 486 -11.46 10.34 -12.23
C GLY A 486 -10.76 10.81 -13.50
N PRO A 487 -10.41 9.99 -14.49
CA PRO A 487 -10.11 8.58 -14.33
C PRO A 487 -8.81 8.35 -13.58
N GLY A 488 -8.63 7.16 -13.04
CA GLY A 488 -7.41 6.80 -12.31
C GLY A 488 -7.54 6.93 -10.80
N MET A 489 -8.73 7.25 -10.28
CA MET A 489 -9.05 7.25 -8.86
C MET A 489 -8.05 8.09 -8.06
N GLN A 490 -8.06 9.39 -8.30
CA GLN A 490 -7.13 10.35 -7.69
C GLN A 490 -7.04 10.17 -6.17
N GLU A 491 -5.82 10.06 -5.64
CA GLU A 491 -5.58 10.05 -4.21
C GLU A 491 -5.58 11.47 -3.67
N MET A 492 -6.44 11.73 -2.69
CA MET A 492 -6.64 13.05 -2.14
C MET A 492 -6.07 13.17 -0.73
N LEU A 493 -5.17 14.13 -0.53
CA LEU A 493 -4.66 14.50 0.78
C LEU A 493 -4.97 15.97 1.10
N TYR A 494 -4.95 16.83 0.08
CA TYR A 494 -5.15 18.28 0.25
C TYR A 494 -6.51 18.64 0.87
N PRO A 495 -7.67 18.10 0.43
CA PRO A 495 -8.96 18.46 1.06
C PRO A 495 -8.98 18.15 2.55
N THR A 496 -8.45 17.00 2.96
CA THR A 496 -8.40 16.59 4.36
C THR A 496 -7.41 17.42 5.18
N THR A 497 -6.26 17.75 4.59
CA THR A 497 -5.24 18.61 5.19
C THR A 497 -5.77 20.02 5.41
N TYR A 498 -6.48 20.58 4.43
CA TYR A 498 -7.02 21.93 4.52
C TYR A 498 -8.22 22.03 5.46
N LEU A 499 -9.10 21.02 5.51
CA LEU A 499 -10.11 20.96 6.59
C LEU A 499 -9.46 21.03 7.97
N LYS A 500 -8.35 20.33 8.16
CA LYS A 500 -7.60 20.34 9.42
C LYS A 500 -6.95 21.71 9.69
N SER A 501 -6.30 22.33 8.70
CA SER A 501 -5.64 23.64 8.84
C SER A 501 -6.64 24.77 9.10
N MET A 502 -7.86 24.66 8.57
CA MET A 502 -8.96 25.58 8.81
C MET A 502 -9.69 25.33 10.13
N GLY A 503 -9.24 24.35 10.95
CA GLY A 503 -9.87 24.00 12.23
C GLY A 503 -11.16 23.17 12.09
N LEU A 504 -11.50 22.70 10.91
CA LEU A 504 -12.72 21.97 10.60
C LEU A 504 -12.58 20.44 10.71
N GLY A 505 -11.38 19.91 10.92
CA GLY A 505 -11.08 18.48 10.91
C GLY A 505 -11.83 17.62 11.94
N LYS A 506 -12.42 18.25 12.98
CA LYS A 506 -13.24 17.58 13.99
C LYS A 506 -14.73 17.93 13.89
N SER A 507 -15.13 18.73 12.94
CA SER A 507 -16.49 19.26 12.82
C SER A 507 -17.10 19.12 11.43
N CYS A 508 -16.38 18.53 10.48
CA CYS A 508 -16.85 18.20 9.14
C CYS A 508 -16.56 16.74 8.80
N ALA A 509 -17.37 16.18 7.91
CA ALA A 509 -17.08 14.89 7.26
C ALA A 509 -16.73 15.12 5.78
N LEU A 510 -15.98 14.17 5.20
CA LEU A 510 -15.65 14.17 3.78
C LEU A 510 -15.93 12.78 3.19
N ILE A 511 -16.64 12.73 2.05
CA ILE A 511 -17.01 11.50 1.36
C ILE A 511 -16.59 11.61 -0.11
N THR A 512 -16.05 10.51 -0.68
CA THR A 512 -15.67 10.47 -2.09
C THR A 512 -15.76 9.06 -2.68
N ASP A 513 -16.02 8.98 -3.98
CA ASP A 513 -15.82 7.77 -4.79
C ASP A 513 -14.35 7.58 -5.24
N GLY A 514 -13.52 8.59 -5.00
CA GLY A 514 -12.07 8.50 -5.09
C GLY A 514 -11.44 7.82 -3.86
N ARG A 515 -10.18 8.11 -3.58
CA ARG A 515 -9.44 7.55 -2.45
C ARG A 515 -8.68 8.63 -1.67
N PHE A 516 -8.39 8.32 -0.42
CA PHE A 516 -7.58 9.19 0.42
C PHE A 516 -6.19 8.60 0.64
N SER A 517 -5.22 9.49 0.85
CA SER A 517 -3.88 9.11 1.25
C SER A 517 -3.88 8.42 2.62
N GLY A 518 -2.91 7.54 2.84
CA GLY A 518 -2.59 7.00 4.16
C GLY A 518 -2.31 8.08 5.22
N GLY A 519 -1.93 9.29 4.77
CA GLY A 519 -1.73 10.50 5.59
C GLY A 519 -3.00 11.19 6.09
N THR A 520 -4.17 10.75 5.64
CA THR A 520 -5.46 11.37 5.97
C THR A 520 -5.82 11.18 7.44
N SER A 521 -6.37 12.24 8.04
CA SER A 521 -6.97 12.26 9.39
C SER A 521 -8.31 12.98 9.34
N GLY A 522 -9.15 12.78 10.37
CA GLY A 522 -10.53 13.26 10.41
C GLY A 522 -11.51 12.25 9.82
N LEU A 523 -12.80 12.61 9.79
CA LEU A 523 -13.88 11.75 9.28
C LEU A 523 -13.89 11.78 7.75
N SER A 524 -13.02 10.95 7.14
CA SER A 524 -12.85 10.87 5.69
C SER A 524 -13.18 9.48 5.21
N ILE A 525 -14.19 9.38 4.33
CA ILE A 525 -14.78 8.14 3.82
C ILE A 525 -14.52 8.09 2.32
N GLY A 526 -13.71 7.15 1.89
CA GLY A 526 -13.35 6.94 0.48
C GLY A 526 -13.93 5.67 -0.10
N HIS A 527 -13.64 5.45 -1.39
CA HIS A 527 -14.02 4.23 -2.11
C HIS A 527 -15.53 4.00 -2.17
N ALA A 528 -16.36 5.07 -2.12
CA ALA A 528 -17.81 4.90 -2.22
C ALA A 528 -18.16 4.13 -3.50
N SER A 529 -18.76 2.95 -3.31
CA SER A 529 -19.08 2.02 -4.40
C SER A 529 -20.56 1.67 -4.38
N PRO A 530 -21.22 1.70 -5.58
CA PRO A 530 -20.68 2.08 -6.90
C PRO A 530 -20.26 3.55 -6.98
N GLU A 531 -19.21 3.85 -7.79
CA GLU A 531 -18.79 5.25 -8.03
C GLU A 531 -19.83 6.06 -8.81
N ALA A 532 -19.76 7.39 -8.77
CA ALA A 532 -20.68 8.26 -9.49
C ALA A 532 -20.75 7.95 -11.00
N ALA A 533 -19.61 7.71 -11.65
CA ALA A 533 -19.53 7.36 -13.08
C ALA A 533 -20.10 5.98 -13.43
N ASN A 534 -20.43 5.15 -12.43
CA ASN A 534 -21.13 3.87 -12.58
C ASN A 534 -22.60 3.94 -12.12
N GLY A 535 -23.17 5.14 -11.96
CA GLY A 535 -24.55 5.32 -11.52
C GLY A 535 -24.77 5.13 -10.02
N GLY A 536 -23.70 5.15 -9.21
CA GLY A 536 -23.83 5.12 -7.75
C GLY A 536 -24.62 6.30 -7.20
N THR A 537 -25.29 6.11 -6.07
CA THR A 537 -26.14 7.14 -5.44
C THR A 537 -25.38 8.43 -5.11
N ILE A 538 -24.05 8.36 -4.93
CA ILE A 538 -23.20 9.53 -4.74
C ILE A 538 -23.34 10.56 -5.90
N ALA A 539 -23.65 10.09 -7.14
CA ALA A 539 -23.94 10.96 -8.29
C ALA A 539 -25.20 11.80 -8.11
N LEU A 540 -26.16 11.32 -7.31
CA LEU A 540 -27.48 11.91 -7.14
C LEU A 540 -27.58 12.89 -5.95
N VAL A 541 -26.51 13.03 -5.16
CA VAL A 541 -26.46 13.96 -4.03
C VAL A 541 -26.54 15.39 -4.53
N LYS A 542 -27.40 16.20 -3.89
CA LYS A 542 -27.52 17.65 -4.14
C LYS A 542 -27.06 18.42 -2.90
N ASP A 543 -26.67 19.68 -3.09
CA ASP A 543 -26.32 20.55 -1.97
C ASP A 543 -27.47 20.60 -0.95
N VAL A 544 -27.10 20.66 0.32
CA VAL A 544 -27.97 20.65 1.52
C VAL A 544 -28.73 19.34 1.80
N ASP A 545 -28.60 18.31 0.97
CA ASP A 545 -29.08 16.97 1.33
C ASP A 545 -28.43 16.51 2.64
N ILE A 546 -29.22 15.87 3.50
CA ILE A 546 -28.69 15.37 4.78
C ILE A 546 -28.05 14.01 4.58
N ILE A 547 -26.79 13.90 5.04
CA ILE A 547 -26.05 12.64 5.08
C ILE A 547 -25.84 12.24 6.54
N GLU A 548 -26.13 10.97 6.83
CA GLU A 548 -25.96 10.33 8.14
C GLU A 548 -24.86 9.29 8.07
N ILE A 549 -23.89 9.37 8.97
CA ILE A 549 -22.73 8.47 9.09
C ILE A 549 -22.76 7.86 10.49
N ASP A 550 -22.67 6.55 10.58
CA ASP A 550 -22.67 5.79 11.83
C ASP A 550 -21.58 4.69 11.76
N ILE A 551 -20.37 5.05 12.15
CA ILE A 551 -19.22 4.11 12.12
C ILE A 551 -19.46 2.93 13.07
N PRO A 552 -19.91 3.10 14.32
CA PRO A 552 -20.20 1.99 15.22
C PRO A 552 -21.15 0.95 14.61
N ASN A 553 -22.20 1.37 13.91
CA ASN A 553 -23.17 0.48 13.27
C ASN A 553 -22.85 0.20 11.80
N ARG A 554 -21.69 0.66 11.30
CA ARG A 554 -21.24 0.46 9.91
C ARG A 554 -22.21 0.99 8.86
N GLY A 555 -22.86 2.12 9.15
CA GLY A 555 -23.87 2.73 8.31
C GLY A 555 -23.45 4.04 7.65
N ILE A 556 -23.90 4.25 6.40
CA ILE A 556 -23.84 5.54 5.71
C ILE A 556 -25.12 5.73 4.89
N LYS A 557 -25.80 6.86 5.06
CA LYS A 557 -27.12 7.07 4.49
C LYS A 557 -27.30 8.49 3.95
N LEU A 558 -27.78 8.59 2.73
CA LEU A 558 -28.39 9.80 2.19
C LEU A 558 -29.86 9.82 2.63
N ALA A 559 -30.22 10.80 3.45
CA ALA A 559 -31.57 10.92 4.03
C ALA A 559 -32.55 11.63 3.06
N VAL A 560 -32.63 11.11 1.85
CA VAL A 560 -33.55 11.53 0.80
C VAL A 560 -34.53 10.38 0.57
N PRO A 561 -35.84 10.64 0.41
CA PRO A 561 -36.84 9.59 0.14
C PRO A 561 -36.56 8.81 -1.14
N ASP A 562 -36.84 7.52 -1.15
CA ASP A 562 -36.52 6.63 -2.29
C ASP A 562 -37.21 7.08 -3.60
N ASN A 563 -38.43 7.59 -3.52
CA ASN A 563 -39.14 8.13 -4.69
C ASN A 563 -38.45 9.37 -5.30
N GLU A 564 -37.83 10.20 -4.46
CA GLU A 564 -37.05 11.34 -4.93
C GLU A 564 -35.72 10.89 -5.53
N LEU A 565 -35.03 9.93 -4.89
CA LEU A 565 -33.81 9.33 -5.48
C LEU A 565 -34.10 8.69 -6.83
N HIS A 566 -35.24 8.02 -6.99
CA HIS A 566 -35.66 7.46 -8.26
C HIS A 566 -35.86 8.54 -9.33
N ALA A 567 -36.57 9.62 -8.98
CA ALA A 567 -36.76 10.75 -9.91
C ALA A 567 -35.43 11.41 -10.31
N ARG A 568 -34.49 11.59 -9.37
CA ARG A 568 -33.16 12.12 -9.66
C ARG A 568 -32.35 11.18 -10.57
N ARG A 569 -32.52 9.87 -10.43
CA ARG A 569 -31.90 8.86 -11.31
C ARG A 569 -32.47 8.96 -12.73
N GLU A 570 -33.77 9.04 -12.88
CA GLU A 570 -34.42 9.24 -14.18
C GLU A 570 -33.97 10.56 -14.86
N GLU A 571 -33.84 11.64 -14.08
CA GLU A 571 -33.32 12.92 -14.53
C GLU A 571 -31.88 12.80 -15.08
N GLU A 572 -31.01 12.09 -14.33
CA GLU A 572 -29.62 11.88 -14.72
C GLU A 572 -29.51 10.97 -15.97
N GLU A 573 -30.27 9.89 -16.03
CA GLU A 573 -30.29 8.97 -17.17
C GLU A 573 -30.85 9.64 -18.46
N ALA A 574 -31.78 10.59 -18.32
CA ALA A 574 -32.29 11.36 -19.43
C ALA A 574 -31.23 12.24 -20.14
N ARG A 575 -30.07 12.47 -19.53
CA ARG A 575 -28.92 13.14 -20.14
C ARG A 575 -28.25 12.31 -21.26
N GLY A 576 -28.64 11.03 -21.42
CA GLY A 576 -28.12 10.14 -22.47
C GLY A 576 -26.63 9.87 -22.33
N GLU A 577 -25.82 10.15 -23.35
CA GLU A 577 -24.35 9.91 -23.30
C GLU A 577 -23.61 10.75 -22.25
N ALA A 578 -24.21 11.85 -21.78
CA ALA A 578 -23.67 12.67 -20.70
C ALA A 578 -24.09 12.19 -19.32
N ALA A 579 -24.94 11.15 -19.21
CA ALA A 579 -25.35 10.61 -17.94
C ALA A 579 -24.14 10.14 -17.11
N TYR A 580 -24.19 10.43 -15.82
CA TYR A 580 -23.13 10.07 -14.86
C TYR A 580 -21.74 10.61 -15.24
N THR A 581 -21.71 11.81 -15.83
CA THR A 581 -20.48 12.57 -16.09
C THR A 581 -20.54 13.93 -15.40
N PRO A 582 -19.40 14.53 -15.02
CA PRO A 582 -19.36 15.86 -14.40
C PRO A 582 -20.07 16.93 -15.23
N HIS A 583 -20.78 17.86 -14.59
CA HIS A 583 -21.52 18.92 -15.28
C HIS A 583 -20.63 20.07 -15.77
N GLY A 584 -19.58 20.41 -15.07
CA GLY A 584 -18.75 21.58 -15.37
C GLY A 584 -17.24 21.38 -15.30
N ARG A 585 -16.80 20.18 -14.96
CA ARG A 585 -15.36 19.90 -14.82
C ARG A 585 -14.65 19.84 -16.17
N VAL A 586 -13.61 20.65 -16.35
CA VAL A 586 -12.71 20.58 -17.49
C VAL A 586 -11.45 19.84 -17.08
N ARG A 587 -11.26 18.61 -17.59
CA ARG A 587 -10.07 17.79 -17.34
C ARG A 587 -9.56 17.18 -18.63
N GLN A 588 -8.26 17.39 -18.92
CA GLN A 588 -7.61 16.70 -20.03
C GLN A 588 -7.27 15.26 -19.61
N VAL A 589 -7.91 14.29 -20.27
CA VAL A 589 -7.69 12.87 -20.02
C VAL A 589 -6.82 12.30 -21.13
N SER A 590 -5.63 11.82 -20.78
CA SER A 590 -4.69 11.21 -21.74
C SER A 590 -5.22 9.88 -22.28
N PHE A 591 -4.61 9.40 -23.37
CA PHE A 591 -4.95 8.09 -23.94
C PHE A 591 -4.79 6.95 -22.91
N ALA A 592 -3.69 6.96 -22.15
CA ALA A 592 -3.41 5.93 -21.12
C ALA A 592 -4.48 5.90 -20.03
N LEU A 593 -4.93 7.07 -19.55
CA LEU A 593 -5.98 7.16 -18.53
C LEU A 593 -7.35 6.72 -19.08
N ARG A 594 -7.67 7.03 -20.34
CA ARG A 594 -8.90 6.53 -20.99
C ARG A 594 -8.89 5.01 -21.13
N ALA A 595 -7.74 4.43 -21.53
CA ALA A 595 -7.57 2.98 -21.64
C ALA A 595 -7.77 2.29 -20.28
N TYR A 596 -7.21 2.84 -19.20
CA TYR A 596 -7.46 2.34 -17.85
C TYR A 596 -8.95 2.42 -17.48
N ALA A 597 -9.57 3.59 -17.60
CA ALA A 597 -10.95 3.83 -17.20
C ALA A 597 -11.96 2.92 -17.93
N SER A 598 -11.71 2.62 -19.22
CA SER A 598 -12.59 1.76 -20.02
C SER A 598 -12.67 0.31 -19.51
N LEU A 599 -11.63 -0.14 -18.83
CA LEU A 599 -11.50 -1.51 -18.30
C LEU A 599 -11.65 -1.59 -16.78
N ALA A 600 -11.52 -0.47 -16.04
CA ALA A 600 -11.51 -0.49 -14.59
C ALA A 600 -12.81 -1.02 -13.98
N THR A 601 -12.70 -1.83 -12.94
CA THR A 601 -13.77 -2.20 -12.02
C THR A 601 -13.97 -1.11 -10.98
N SER A 602 -15.01 -1.21 -10.18
CA SER A 602 -15.27 -0.36 -9.02
C SER A 602 -14.29 -0.65 -7.86
N ALA A 603 -14.25 0.24 -6.89
CA ALA A 603 -13.29 0.17 -5.78
C ALA A 603 -13.50 -1.04 -4.86
N ASP A 604 -14.73 -1.49 -4.66
CA ASP A 604 -15.08 -2.72 -3.92
C ASP A 604 -14.45 -3.99 -4.51
N LYS A 605 -14.03 -3.93 -5.79
CA LYS A 605 -13.32 -5.00 -6.52
C LYS A 605 -11.83 -4.67 -6.74
N GLY A 606 -11.29 -3.67 -6.05
CA GLY A 606 -9.88 -3.29 -6.13
C GLY A 606 -9.50 -2.37 -7.29
N ALA A 607 -10.48 -1.82 -8.03
CA ALA A 607 -10.25 -0.92 -9.18
C ALA A 607 -9.26 -1.51 -10.21
N VAL A 608 -9.38 -2.81 -10.48
CA VAL A 608 -8.57 -3.58 -11.44
C VAL A 608 -9.25 -3.65 -12.79
N ARG A 609 -8.59 -4.21 -13.78
CA ARG A 609 -9.21 -4.50 -15.07
C ARG A 609 -10.29 -5.57 -14.95
N ASP A 610 -11.41 -5.28 -15.56
CA ASP A 610 -12.54 -6.20 -15.65
C ASP A 610 -12.25 -7.30 -16.68
N LYS A 611 -11.93 -8.50 -16.18
CA LYS A 611 -11.62 -9.67 -17.00
C LYS A 611 -12.78 -10.03 -17.96
N SER A 612 -14.03 -9.76 -17.58
CA SER A 612 -15.21 -10.05 -18.42
C SER A 612 -15.24 -9.23 -19.71
N LYS A 613 -14.59 -8.07 -19.73
CA LYS A 613 -14.49 -7.20 -20.92
C LYS A 613 -13.33 -7.60 -21.85
N LEU A 614 -12.44 -8.47 -21.41
CA LEU A 614 -11.26 -8.88 -22.18
C LEU A 614 -11.51 -10.14 -23.04
N GLY A 615 -12.66 -10.77 -22.90
CA GLY A 615 -13.05 -11.91 -23.75
C GLY A 615 -12.14 -13.11 -23.51
N GLY A 616 -12.30 -13.77 -22.37
CA GLY A 616 -11.59 -15.00 -22.03
C GLY A 616 -12.56 -16.09 -21.66
#